data_304e7d67b34172a57018a8f02bb52950
#
_entry.id   304e7d67b34172a57018a8f02bb52950
#
_cell.length_a   1.000
_cell.length_b   1.000
_cell.length_c   1.000
_cell.angle_alpha   90.00
_cell.angle_beta   90.00
_cell.angle_gamma   90.00
#
_symmetry.space_group_name_H-M   'P 1'
#
loop_
_entity.id
_entity.type
_entity.pdbx_description
1 polymer ?
#
loop_
_entity_poly.entity_id
_entity_poly.type
_entity_poly.pdbx_seq_one_letter_code
_entity_poly.pdbx_strand_id
1 'polypeptide(L)'
;MIRLTRLAGPTVVLAAALAVSACATLRVNAYLDRRAEFDRYHAYSWERSEAFSTGDARLDNNRFFSERVQAAVDRELRRRGLESTEPARADFTIHLHARVDQKLDTTALDRQDGRCDSSDCWPRVYDAGTLMIDFIDTRTQRLAWRGWAEAPFDGVIDDQAWMEETIDKAVARILAKLPTGPR
;
A
#
# COMPACT_ATOMS: atom_id res chain seq x y z
N MET A 1 59.71 15.44 36.94
CA MET A 1 58.89 14.33 36.36
C MET A 1 57.43 14.79 36.29
N ILE A 2 57.00 15.29 35.13
CA ILE A 2 55.64 15.82 34.94
C ILE A 2 54.92 14.84 34.05
N ARG A 3 53.86 14.20 34.58
CA ARG A 3 53.01 13.29 33.84
C ARG A 3 51.91 14.11 33.14
N LEU A 4 51.94 14.13 31.79
CA LEU A 4 50.84 14.63 30.99
C LEU A 4 49.76 13.54 30.88
N THR A 5 48.62 13.75 31.51
CA THR A 5 47.37 12.99 31.27
C THR A 5 46.69 13.54 30.04
N ARG A 6 46.61 12.70 28.99
CA ARG A 6 45.81 12.97 27.80
C ARG A 6 44.33 12.77 28.08
N LEU A 7 43.58 13.85 28.03
CA LEU A 7 42.14 13.82 27.98
C LEU A 7 41.70 13.51 26.54
N ALA A 8 41.23 12.28 26.28
CA ALA A 8 40.51 11.93 25.07
C ALA A 8 39.06 12.26 25.28
N GLY A 9 38.57 13.31 24.64
CA GLY A 9 37.15 13.68 24.66
C GLY A 9 36.32 12.78 23.73
N PRO A 10 35.10 12.48 24.09
CA PRO A 10 34.18 11.70 23.24
C PRO A 10 33.45 12.63 22.26
N THR A 11 34.00 12.76 21.06
CA THR A 11 33.38 13.54 19.99
C THR A 11 33.00 12.62 18.82
N VAL A 12 32.22 11.59 19.04
CA VAL A 12 31.60 10.80 17.98
C VAL A 12 30.28 10.24 18.51
N VAL A 13 29.22 11.02 18.59
CA VAL A 13 27.82 10.52 18.56
C VAL A 13 26.93 11.72 18.21
N LEU A 14 26.87 12.13 16.94
CA LEU A 14 25.78 12.98 16.46
C LEU A 14 25.72 13.00 14.92
N ALA A 15 25.54 11.85 14.31
CA ALA A 15 25.34 11.79 12.85
C ALA A 15 24.37 10.67 12.41
N ALA A 16 23.37 10.33 13.22
CA ALA A 16 22.46 9.23 12.89
C ALA A 16 21.00 9.57 13.21
N ALA A 17 20.49 10.72 12.78
CA ALA A 17 19.07 11.01 12.99
C ALA A 17 18.53 12.08 12.05
N LEU A 18 18.65 11.92 10.73
CA LEU A 18 17.93 12.77 9.75
C LEU A 18 17.63 11.99 8.47
N ALA A 19 17.11 10.78 8.57
CA ALA A 19 16.35 10.15 7.50
C ALA A 19 14.87 10.24 7.86
N VAL A 20 14.35 11.44 8.01
CA VAL A 20 12.89 11.67 7.96
C VAL A 20 12.56 11.65 6.47
N SER A 21 12.39 10.44 5.94
CA SER A 21 11.77 10.24 4.64
C SER A 21 10.44 10.96 4.68
N ALA A 22 10.22 11.89 3.75
CA ALA A 22 8.92 12.45 3.45
C ALA A 22 8.01 11.30 2.99
N CYS A 23 7.43 10.60 3.95
CA CYS A 23 6.41 9.59 3.69
C CYS A 23 5.17 10.34 3.21
N ALA A 24 4.94 10.40 1.90
CA ALA A 24 3.58 10.55 1.40
C ALA A 24 2.71 9.62 2.25
N THR A 25 1.71 10.17 2.93
CA THR A 25 0.97 9.43 3.97
C THR A 25 0.09 8.37 3.31
N LEU A 26 0.62 7.16 3.18
CA LEU A 26 -0.16 6.00 2.74
C LEU A 26 -1.22 5.68 3.80
N ARG A 27 -2.49 5.90 3.46
CA ARG A 27 -3.64 5.55 4.31
C ARG A 27 -4.05 4.12 4.02
N VAL A 28 -4.08 3.27 5.05
CA VAL A 28 -4.39 1.84 4.89
C VAL A 28 -5.51 1.43 5.84
N ASN A 29 -6.53 0.80 5.28
CA ASN A 29 -7.68 0.27 6.01
C ASN A 29 -7.99 -1.16 5.58
N ALA A 30 -8.81 -1.85 6.37
CA ALA A 30 -9.31 -3.17 6.03
C ALA A 30 -10.71 -3.40 6.60
N TYR A 31 -11.47 -4.25 5.92
CA TYR A 31 -12.73 -4.83 6.36
C TYR A 31 -12.56 -6.34 6.50
N LEU A 32 -13.16 -6.90 7.53
CA LEU A 32 -13.17 -8.34 7.81
C LEU A 32 -14.61 -8.80 8.05
N ASP A 33 -15.09 -9.78 7.31
CA ASP A 33 -16.31 -10.49 7.69
C ASP A 33 -15.99 -11.40 8.89
N ARG A 34 -16.62 -11.12 10.03
CA ARG A 34 -16.42 -11.90 11.27
C ARG A 34 -16.88 -13.37 11.18
N ARG A 35 -17.59 -13.72 10.10
CA ARG A 35 -18.03 -15.09 9.82
C ARG A 35 -17.03 -15.86 8.95
N ALA A 36 -16.03 -15.18 8.40
CA ALA A 36 -14.99 -15.81 7.62
C ALA A 36 -14.05 -16.62 8.52
N GLU A 37 -13.85 -17.86 8.17
CA GLU A 37 -13.01 -18.82 8.92
C GLU A 37 -11.57 -18.78 8.40
N PHE A 38 -10.86 -17.64 8.63
CA PHE A 38 -9.50 -17.39 8.11
C PHE A 38 -8.48 -18.43 8.49
N ASP A 39 -8.64 -19.08 9.62
CA ASP A 39 -7.80 -20.17 10.10
C ASP A 39 -7.85 -21.43 9.22
N ARG A 40 -8.85 -21.52 8.34
CA ARG A 40 -9.00 -22.61 7.36
C ARG A 40 -8.43 -22.29 5.98
N TYR A 41 -8.02 -21.07 5.75
CA TYR A 41 -7.49 -20.69 4.44
C TYR A 41 -6.03 -21.09 4.33
N HIS A 42 -5.72 -21.91 3.33
CA HIS A 42 -4.38 -22.37 3.00
C HIS A 42 -3.98 -22.09 1.56
N ALA A 43 -4.97 -22.00 0.66
CA ALA A 43 -4.72 -21.85 -0.76
C ALA A 43 -5.63 -20.79 -1.41
N TYR A 44 -5.09 -20.09 -2.38
CA TYR A 44 -5.81 -19.07 -3.12
C TYR A 44 -5.62 -19.20 -4.63
N SER A 45 -6.56 -18.62 -5.36
CA SER A 45 -6.44 -18.39 -6.80
C SER A 45 -6.65 -16.92 -7.11
N TRP A 46 -6.18 -16.51 -8.26
CA TRP A 46 -6.50 -15.20 -8.81
C TRP A 46 -7.77 -15.30 -9.66
N GLU A 47 -8.63 -14.28 -9.54
CA GLU A 47 -9.68 -14.11 -10.54
C GLU A 47 -9.04 -13.86 -11.91
N ARG A 48 -9.65 -14.42 -12.97
CA ARG A 48 -9.24 -14.08 -14.33
C ARG A 48 -9.56 -12.61 -14.55
N SER A 49 -8.52 -11.79 -14.60
CA SER A 49 -8.63 -10.36 -14.77
C SER A 49 -9.34 -10.05 -16.09
N GLU A 50 -10.55 -9.51 -16.02
CA GLU A 50 -11.07 -8.64 -17.06
C GLU A 50 -10.26 -7.35 -17.04
N ALA A 51 -10.21 -6.66 -18.20
CA ALA A 51 -9.39 -5.47 -18.38
C ALA A 51 -9.50 -4.48 -17.19
N PHE A 52 -8.38 -4.14 -16.60
CA PHE A 52 -8.29 -3.19 -15.50
C PHE A 52 -8.66 -1.78 -15.99
N SER A 53 -9.73 -1.20 -15.46
CA SER A 53 -10.04 0.21 -15.64
C SER A 53 -9.71 0.96 -14.35
N THR A 54 -8.65 1.73 -14.35
CA THR A 54 -8.18 2.49 -13.19
C THR A 54 -8.67 3.94 -13.19
N GLY A 55 -9.23 4.41 -14.31
CA GLY A 55 -9.56 5.81 -14.56
C GLY A 55 -8.36 6.63 -15.07
N ASP A 56 -7.20 6.01 -15.22
CA ASP A 56 -6.02 6.60 -15.88
C ASP A 56 -5.57 5.70 -17.03
N ALA A 57 -5.63 6.23 -18.24
CA ALA A 57 -5.32 5.47 -19.46
C ALA A 57 -3.87 4.92 -19.51
N ARG A 58 -2.96 5.48 -18.71
CA ARG A 58 -1.56 5.02 -18.62
C ARG A 58 -1.44 3.72 -17.81
N LEU A 59 -2.41 3.46 -16.91
CA LEU A 59 -2.50 2.24 -16.11
C LEU A 59 -3.50 1.24 -16.66
N ASP A 60 -4.48 1.71 -17.43
CA ASP A 60 -5.50 0.85 -18.02
C ASP A 60 -4.84 -0.17 -18.95
N ASN A 61 -5.06 -1.47 -18.68
CA ASN A 61 -4.41 -2.58 -19.40
C ASN A 61 -2.87 -2.61 -19.31
N ASN A 62 -2.29 -1.90 -18.35
CA ASN A 62 -0.84 -1.92 -18.12
C ASN A 62 -0.43 -3.23 -17.45
N ARG A 63 0.11 -4.15 -18.25
CA ARG A 63 0.56 -5.47 -17.78
C ARG A 63 1.66 -5.38 -16.72
N PHE A 64 2.58 -4.44 -16.86
CA PHE A 64 3.64 -4.23 -15.88
C PHE A 64 3.06 -3.90 -14.49
N PHE A 65 2.08 -2.99 -14.43
CA PHE A 65 1.42 -2.64 -13.17
C PHE A 65 0.72 -3.86 -12.54
N SER A 66 -0.13 -4.56 -13.31
CA SER A 66 -0.90 -5.70 -12.82
C SER A 66 0.01 -6.87 -12.37
N GLU A 67 1.01 -7.22 -13.18
CA GLU A 67 1.98 -8.26 -12.86
C GLU A 67 2.80 -7.93 -11.61
N ARG A 68 3.19 -6.66 -11.43
CA ARG A 68 3.92 -6.21 -10.25
C ARG A 68 3.09 -6.30 -8.98
N VAL A 69 1.83 -5.85 -9.03
CA VAL A 69 0.92 -5.97 -7.88
C VAL A 69 0.69 -7.43 -7.54
N GLN A 70 0.42 -8.29 -8.52
CA GLN A 70 0.24 -9.72 -8.34
C GLN A 70 1.47 -10.35 -7.69
N ALA A 71 2.67 -10.09 -8.21
CA ALA A 71 3.92 -10.61 -7.66
C ALA A 71 4.17 -10.15 -6.20
N ALA A 72 3.82 -8.91 -5.87
CA ALA A 72 3.93 -8.39 -4.51
C ALA A 72 2.96 -9.10 -3.56
N VAL A 73 1.71 -9.30 -3.96
CA VAL A 73 0.69 -10.03 -3.19
C VAL A 73 1.11 -11.48 -2.98
N ASP A 74 1.50 -12.17 -4.04
CA ASP A 74 1.95 -13.58 -3.97
C ASP A 74 3.12 -13.76 -3.01
N ARG A 75 4.07 -12.83 -3.03
CA ARG A 75 5.21 -12.82 -2.11
C ARG A 75 4.77 -12.68 -0.65
N GLU A 76 3.86 -11.76 -0.37
CA GLU A 76 3.37 -11.51 0.98
C GLU A 76 2.49 -12.64 1.51
N LEU A 77 1.64 -13.25 0.68
CA LEU A 77 0.79 -14.38 1.05
C LEU A 77 1.63 -15.65 1.30
N ARG A 78 2.62 -15.91 0.45
CA ARG A 78 3.55 -17.03 0.64
C ARG A 78 4.33 -16.93 1.96
N ARG A 79 4.72 -15.73 2.37
CA ARG A 79 5.35 -15.50 3.68
C ARG A 79 4.44 -15.86 4.87
N ARG A 80 3.13 -15.89 4.64
CA ARG A 80 2.10 -16.28 5.62
C ARG A 80 1.68 -17.73 5.52
N GLY A 81 2.33 -18.52 4.66
CA GLY A 81 2.02 -19.92 4.45
C GLY A 81 0.82 -20.19 3.55
N LEU A 82 0.35 -19.17 2.79
CA LEU A 82 -0.71 -19.32 1.82
C LEU A 82 -0.12 -19.65 0.44
N GLU A 83 -0.71 -20.62 -0.25
CA GLU A 83 -0.21 -21.12 -1.52
C GLU A 83 -1.15 -20.77 -2.69
N SER A 84 -0.55 -20.38 -3.82
CA SER A 84 -1.31 -20.19 -5.05
C SER A 84 -1.66 -21.55 -5.66
N THR A 85 -2.91 -21.71 -6.10
CA THR A 85 -3.42 -22.96 -6.67
C THR A 85 -4.43 -22.74 -7.79
N GLU A 86 -4.88 -23.82 -8.42
CA GLU A 86 -5.98 -23.79 -9.39
C GLU A 86 -7.31 -23.39 -8.72
N PRO A 87 -8.20 -22.65 -9.42
CA PRO A 87 -9.46 -22.17 -8.85
C PRO A 87 -10.33 -23.24 -8.18
N ALA A 88 -10.33 -24.45 -8.70
CA ALA A 88 -11.11 -25.57 -8.15
C ALA A 88 -10.62 -26.07 -6.77
N ARG A 89 -9.41 -25.69 -6.36
CA ARG A 89 -8.79 -26.10 -5.08
C ARG A 89 -8.54 -24.94 -4.15
N ALA A 90 -8.88 -23.73 -4.56
CA ALA A 90 -8.66 -22.52 -3.77
C ALA A 90 -9.73 -22.35 -2.68
N ASP A 91 -9.31 -21.96 -1.49
CA ASP A 91 -10.18 -21.60 -0.38
C ASP A 91 -10.80 -20.22 -0.60
N PHE A 92 -10.07 -19.33 -1.26
CA PHE A 92 -10.54 -18.01 -1.65
C PHE A 92 -9.97 -17.56 -2.99
N THR A 93 -10.68 -16.66 -3.65
CA THR A 93 -10.24 -16.01 -4.89
C THR A 93 -9.86 -14.57 -4.59
N ILE A 94 -8.74 -14.11 -5.15
CA ILE A 94 -8.28 -12.73 -5.02
C ILE A 94 -8.82 -11.91 -6.18
N HIS A 95 -9.51 -10.81 -5.85
CA HIS A 95 -9.91 -9.77 -6.78
C HIS A 95 -9.09 -8.53 -6.51
N LEU A 96 -8.57 -7.94 -7.57
CA LEU A 96 -7.75 -6.75 -7.50
C LEU A 96 -8.47 -5.57 -8.14
N HIS A 97 -8.50 -4.43 -7.44
CA HIS A 97 -9.04 -3.19 -7.98
C HIS A 97 -8.02 -2.08 -7.78
N ALA A 98 -7.87 -1.23 -8.77
CA ALA A 98 -7.08 -0.01 -8.66
C ALA A 98 -7.86 1.16 -9.25
N ARG A 99 -7.66 2.35 -8.70
CA ARG A 99 -8.30 3.57 -9.16
C ARG A 99 -7.40 4.78 -8.97
N VAL A 100 -7.44 5.70 -9.90
CA VAL A 100 -6.84 7.02 -9.78
C VAL A 100 -7.95 8.06 -9.83
N ASP A 101 -8.04 8.90 -8.82
CA ASP A 101 -9.02 9.97 -8.69
C ASP A 101 -8.32 11.31 -8.43
N GLN A 102 -8.83 12.39 -8.97
CA GLN A 102 -8.40 13.73 -8.60
C GLN A 102 -9.02 14.16 -7.28
N LYS A 103 -8.19 14.66 -6.38
CA LYS A 103 -8.59 15.18 -5.06
C LYS A 103 -8.13 16.62 -4.85
N LEU A 104 -8.85 17.32 -3.99
CA LEU A 104 -8.51 18.67 -3.55
C LEU A 104 -7.79 18.58 -2.19
N ASP A 105 -6.62 19.18 -2.09
CA ASP A 105 -5.97 19.42 -0.80
C ASP A 105 -6.37 20.79 -0.28
N THR A 106 -7.23 20.82 0.73
CA THR A 106 -7.69 22.04 1.42
C THR A 106 -6.88 22.35 2.67
N THR A 107 -5.86 21.59 2.99
CA THR A 107 -5.09 21.71 4.24
C THR A 107 -4.44 23.09 4.41
N ALA A 108 -4.09 23.75 3.31
CA ALA A 108 -3.52 25.09 3.35
C ALA A 108 -4.58 26.14 3.79
N LEU A 109 -5.83 25.99 3.31
CA LEU A 109 -6.95 26.85 3.71
C LEU A 109 -7.30 26.65 5.19
N ASP A 110 -7.34 25.42 5.65
CA ASP A 110 -7.65 25.09 7.05
C ASP A 110 -6.60 25.66 8.02
N ARG A 111 -5.32 25.66 7.65
CA ARG A 111 -4.23 26.22 8.46
C ARG A 111 -4.28 27.73 8.59
N GLN A 112 -4.91 28.41 7.66
CA GLN A 112 -5.01 29.88 7.63
C GLN A 112 -6.35 30.40 8.17
N ASP A 113 -7.15 29.56 8.83
CA ASP A 113 -8.49 29.92 9.34
C ASP A 113 -9.38 30.55 8.25
N GLY A 114 -9.21 30.13 7.01
CA GLY A 114 -9.93 30.65 5.85
C GLY A 114 -9.47 32.06 5.39
N ARG A 115 -8.35 32.56 5.90
CA ARG A 115 -7.76 33.82 5.43
C ARG A 115 -6.83 33.59 4.27
N CYS A 116 -7.12 34.17 3.14
CA CYS A 116 -6.33 34.10 1.93
C CYS A 116 -5.69 35.45 1.61
N ASP A 117 -4.49 35.67 2.12
CA ASP A 117 -3.68 36.86 1.88
C ASP A 117 -2.44 36.58 1.01
N SER A 118 -2.25 35.34 0.60
CA SER A 118 -1.11 34.89 -0.22
C SER A 118 -1.53 34.00 -1.39
N SER A 119 -0.63 33.83 -2.36
CA SER A 119 -0.83 32.95 -3.52
C SER A 119 -1.00 31.46 -3.16
N ASP A 120 -0.72 31.07 -1.92
CA ASP A 120 -0.73 29.68 -1.46
C ASP A 120 -2.10 29.22 -0.94
N CYS A 121 -3.11 30.09 -1.05
CA CYS A 121 -4.49 29.83 -0.59
C CYS A 121 -5.36 29.01 -1.54
N TRP A 122 -4.86 28.66 -2.71
CA TRP A 122 -5.66 27.89 -3.66
C TRP A 122 -5.64 26.42 -3.31
N PRO A 123 -6.79 25.72 -3.35
CA PRO A 123 -6.81 24.28 -3.21
C PRO A 123 -5.90 23.65 -4.25
N ARG A 124 -5.00 22.81 -3.81
CA ARG A 124 -4.14 22.03 -4.72
C ARG A 124 -4.91 20.80 -5.20
N VAL A 125 -5.00 20.63 -6.51
CA VAL A 125 -5.48 19.38 -7.11
C VAL A 125 -4.30 18.41 -7.18
N TYR A 126 -4.52 17.17 -6.76
CA TYR A 126 -3.54 16.09 -6.88
C TYR A 126 -4.22 14.78 -7.26
N ASP A 127 -3.48 13.90 -7.92
CA ASP A 127 -3.93 12.55 -8.23
C ASP A 127 -3.75 11.66 -7.00
N ALA A 128 -4.80 10.93 -6.61
CA ALA A 128 -4.77 9.92 -5.55
C ALA A 128 -5.00 8.54 -6.12
N GLY A 129 -4.03 7.65 -5.91
CA GLY A 129 -4.14 6.24 -6.26
C GLY A 129 -4.74 5.43 -5.11
N THR A 130 -5.72 4.59 -5.41
CA THR A 130 -6.27 3.60 -4.49
C THR A 130 -6.02 2.20 -5.03
N LEU A 131 -5.38 1.35 -4.23
CA LEU A 131 -5.23 -0.08 -4.49
C LEU A 131 -6.07 -0.84 -3.49
N MET A 132 -6.92 -1.77 -3.97
CA MET A 132 -7.80 -2.59 -3.14
C MET A 132 -7.65 -4.06 -3.49
N ILE A 133 -7.58 -4.91 -2.48
CA ILE A 133 -7.42 -6.35 -2.57
C ILE A 133 -8.59 -6.99 -1.83
N ASP A 134 -9.37 -7.80 -2.53
CA ASP A 134 -10.51 -8.53 -1.99
C ASP A 134 -10.23 -10.03 -1.94
N PHE A 135 -10.63 -10.67 -0.85
CA PHE A 135 -10.66 -12.12 -0.72
C PHE A 135 -12.11 -12.58 -0.72
N ILE A 136 -12.47 -13.33 -1.75
CA ILE A 136 -13.81 -13.92 -1.89
C ILE A 136 -13.72 -15.40 -1.52
N ASP A 137 -14.38 -15.79 -0.46
CA ASP A 137 -14.47 -17.19 -0.03
C ASP A 137 -15.13 -18.04 -1.12
N THR A 138 -14.45 -19.09 -1.60
CA THR A 138 -14.92 -19.90 -2.75
C THR A 138 -16.14 -20.73 -2.42
N ARG A 139 -16.33 -21.13 -1.16
CA ARG A 139 -17.44 -21.96 -0.72
C ARG A 139 -18.74 -21.14 -0.55
N THR A 140 -18.62 -19.93 -0.02
CA THR A 140 -19.78 -19.06 0.28
C THR A 140 -20.03 -17.99 -0.77
N GLN A 141 -19.07 -17.75 -1.65
CA GLN A 141 -19.08 -16.67 -2.66
C GLN A 141 -19.26 -15.28 -2.03
N ARG A 142 -18.76 -15.08 -0.81
CA ARG A 142 -18.87 -13.85 -0.05
C ARG A 142 -17.51 -13.20 0.13
N LEU A 143 -17.54 -11.87 0.22
CA LEU A 143 -16.38 -11.10 0.62
C LEU A 143 -15.98 -11.50 2.05
N ALA A 144 -14.84 -12.16 2.19
CA ALA A 144 -14.28 -12.56 3.47
C ALA A 144 -13.41 -11.46 4.07
N TRP A 145 -12.61 -10.79 3.23
CA TRP A 145 -11.75 -9.71 3.62
C TRP A 145 -11.53 -8.74 2.45
N ARG A 146 -11.38 -7.47 2.80
CA ARG A 146 -10.99 -6.39 1.89
C ARG A 146 -9.94 -5.53 2.56
N GLY A 147 -8.83 -5.32 1.90
CA GLY A 147 -7.83 -4.35 2.32
C GLY A 147 -7.59 -3.34 1.23
N TRP A 148 -7.39 -2.07 1.61
CA TRP A 148 -7.06 -1.03 0.63
C TRP A 148 -6.09 0.00 1.17
N ALA A 149 -5.35 0.59 0.24
CA ALA A 149 -4.44 1.67 0.49
C ALA A 149 -4.70 2.83 -0.46
N GLU A 150 -4.61 4.03 0.05
CA GLU A 150 -4.71 5.27 -0.71
C GLU A 150 -3.48 6.15 -0.45
N ALA A 151 -2.90 6.70 -1.52
CA ALA A 151 -1.78 7.63 -1.45
C ALA A 151 -1.85 8.67 -2.56
N PRO A 152 -1.21 9.85 -2.40
CA PRO A 152 -0.88 10.72 -3.52
C PRO A 152 -0.11 9.94 -4.59
N PHE A 153 -0.47 10.14 -5.85
CA PHE A 153 0.03 9.35 -6.98
C PHE A 153 0.71 10.21 -8.05
N ASP A 154 0.82 11.53 -7.81
CA ASP A 154 1.50 12.44 -8.72
C ASP A 154 2.94 11.98 -9.02
N GLY A 155 3.28 11.84 -10.29
CA GLY A 155 4.62 11.46 -10.76
C GLY A 155 4.98 9.98 -10.58
N VAL A 156 4.21 9.19 -9.83
CA VAL A 156 4.50 7.75 -9.61
C VAL A 156 4.45 6.97 -10.92
N ILE A 157 3.51 7.33 -11.82
CA ILE A 157 3.35 6.67 -13.12
C ILE A 157 4.55 6.89 -14.04
N ASP A 158 5.23 8.03 -13.90
CA ASP A 158 6.30 8.45 -14.79
C ASP A 158 7.66 7.86 -14.39
N ASP A 159 7.76 7.25 -13.20
CA ASP A 159 8.97 6.60 -12.68
C ASP A 159 8.69 5.15 -12.31
N GLN A 160 9.21 4.23 -13.10
CA GLN A 160 9.00 2.79 -12.90
C GLN A 160 9.53 2.29 -11.56
N ALA A 161 10.70 2.73 -11.13
CA ALA A 161 11.30 2.29 -9.87
C ALA A 161 10.49 2.80 -8.67
N TRP A 162 10.02 4.04 -8.74
CA TRP A 162 9.14 4.60 -7.71
C TRP A 162 7.77 3.91 -7.68
N MET A 163 7.22 3.57 -8.85
CA MET A 163 5.98 2.78 -8.93
C MET A 163 6.14 1.42 -8.26
N GLU A 164 7.22 0.69 -8.55
CA GLU A 164 7.51 -0.61 -7.93
C GLU A 164 7.60 -0.50 -6.39
N GLU A 165 8.35 0.47 -5.89
CA GLU A 165 8.50 0.70 -4.45
C GLU A 165 7.15 1.05 -3.79
N THR A 166 6.35 1.88 -4.46
CA THR A 166 5.03 2.31 -3.97
C THR A 166 4.07 1.12 -3.91
N ILE A 167 4.04 0.27 -4.94
CA ILE A 167 3.25 -0.96 -4.96
C ILE A 167 3.67 -1.89 -3.82
N ASP A 168 4.96 -2.16 -3.67
CA ASP A 168 5.49 -3.06 -2.64
C ASP A 168 5.13 -2.58 -1.23
N LYS A 169 5.28 -1.28 -0.96
CA LYS A 169 4.88 -0.66 0.32
C LYS A 169 3.37 -0.77 0.55
N ALA A 170 2.57 -0.46 -0.47
CA ALA A 170 1.11 -0.52 -0.36
C ALA A 170 0.64 -1.94 -0.06
N VAL A 171 1.06 -2.93 -0.86
CA VAL A 171 0.69 -4.34 -0.68
C VAL A 171 1.11 -4.87 0.68
N ALA A 172 2.36 -4.62 1.10
CA ALA A 172 2.85 -5.07 2.39
C ALA A 172 2.02 -4.50 3.56
N ARG A 173 1.65 -3.20 3.51
CA ARG A 173 0.85 -2.55 4.55
C ARG A 173 -0.64 -2.96 4.50
N ILE A 174 -1.20 -3.19 3.32
CA ILE A 174 -2.55 -3.73 3.16
C ILE A 174 -2.62 -5.11 3.81
N LEU A 175 -1.75 -6.03 3.38
CA LEU A 175 -1.77 -7.41 3.87
C LEU A 175 -1.32 -7.55 5.33
N ALA A 176 -0.62 -6.56 5.90
CA ALA A 176 -0.38 -6.51 7.35
C ALA A 176 -1.67 -6.37 8.18
N LYS A 177 -2.79 -5.99 7.55
CA LYS A 177 -4.12 -5.95 8.19
C LYS A 177 -4.88 -7.28 8.14
N LEU A 178 -4.35 -8.29 7.46
CA LEU A 178 -4.94 -9.63 7.51
C LEU A 178 -4.95 -10.14 8.95
N PRO A 179 -6.01 -10.87 9.35
CA PRO A 179 -5.99 -11.59 10.61
C PRO A 179 -4.77 -12.50 10.68
N THR A 180 -4.10 -12.51 11.80
CA THR A 180 -3.10 -13.56 12.07
C THR A 180 -3.87 -14.86 12.22
N GLY A 181 -3.65 -15.82 11.31
CA GLY A 181 -4.15 -17.17 11.47
C GLY A 181 -3.67 -17.78 12.80
N PRO A 182 -4.23 -18.91 13.23
CA PRO A 182 -3.78 -19.58 14.43
C PRO A 182 -2.29 -19.87 14.34
N ARG A 183 -1.58 -19.59 15.43
CA ARG A 183 -0.15 -19.92 15.60
C ARG A 183 0.00 -21.40 15.82
#